data_59f0961827d085c6169a4f7428ae6414
#
_entry.id   59f0961827d085c6169a4f7428ae6414
#
_cell.length_a   1.000
_cell.length_b   1.000
_cell.length_c   1.000
_cell.angle_alpha   90.00
_cell.angle_beta   90.00
_cell.angle_gamma   90.00
#
_symmetry.space_group_name_H-M   'P 1'
#
loop_
_entity.id
_entity.type
_entity.pdbx_description
1 polymer ?
#
loop_
_entity_poly.entity_id
_entity_poly.type
_entity_poly.pdbx_seq_one_letter_code
_entity_poly.pdbx_strand_id
1 'polypeptide(L)'
;MVTMNRNKVVIVGTGQVGATAAFGIVTHGLCNELVLIDCSAAKALGEARDLDDGSEFQDRHVKVRAGDYADCKDADIVVITVGRKPPANSNRMAELGFTVGLVGEVVDNVMASGFDGVIVMVSNPVDVMAWYAWKRSGLPRTQVLGTGTALDTSRLKTIIGEETGLDPRNVGGFVMGEHGDSQFTAWSTVSLGGKPFARFLADNQDRFASVSTTEIEEKTRTRGNEIVAAKGGTNFGIASTVAGIVQTILWDERRIVPVSTLLDGEYGEHDVFLGVPTELRANGANEIVELDLSEDERTKLHHSAELVREHCEGLL
;
A
#
# COMPACT_ATOMS: atom_id res chain seq x y z
N MET A 1 -21.48 2.09 -28.80
CA MET A 1 -20.27 2.90 -28.62
C MET A 1 -19.40 2.10 -27.65
N VAL A 2 -18.20 1.71 -28.06
CA VAL A 2 -17.23 1.14 -27.13
C VAL A 2 -16.84 2.29 -26.20
N THR A 3 -17.26 2.24 -24.95
CA THR A 3 -16.72 3.12 -23.91
C THR A 3 -15.23 2.80 -23.83
N MET A 4 -14.40 3.68 -24.37
CA MET A 4 -12.96 3.58 -24.14
C MET A 4 -12.78 3.70 -22.62
N ASN A 5 -12.33 2.62 -22.00
CA ASN A 5 -11.90 2.62 -20.59
C ASN A 5 -10.88 3.74 -20.46
N ARG A 6 -11.20 4.78 -19.70
CA ARG A 6 -10.36 5.98 -19.67
C ARG A 6 -9.04 5.75 -18.95
N ASN A 7 -8.91 4.71 -18.13
CA ASN A 7 -7.72 4.37 -17.36
C ASN A 7 -6.93 5.62 -16.95
N LYS A 8 -7.58 6.45 -16.11
CA LYS A 8 -7.02 7.69 -15.59
C LYS A 8 -6.65 7.52 -14.13
N VAL A 9 -5.42 7.87 -13.81
CA VAL A 9 -4.90 7.85 -12.44
C VAL A 9 -4.58 9.28 -12.00
N VAL A 10 -4.95 9.63 -10.78
CA VAL A 10 -4.55 10.88 -10.15
C VAL A 10 -3.67 10.57 -8.96
N ILE A 11 -2.53 11.24 -8.83
CA ILE A 11 -1.68 11.18 -7.63
C ILE A 11 -1.76 12.52 -6.92
N VAL A 12 -2.19 12.50 -5.65
CA VAL A 12 -2.21 13.68 -4.78
C VAL A 12 -1.02 13.61 -3.82
N GLY A 13 -0.12 14.57 -3.97
CA GLY A 13 1.17 14.63 -3.29
C GLY A 13 2.30 14.13 -4.20
N THR A 14 3.12 15.05 -4.71
CA THR A 14 4.29 14.74 -5.57
C THR A 14 5.59 14.81 -4.78
N GLY A 15 5.54 14.35 -3.52
CA GLY A 15 6.74 14.13 -2.72
C GLY A 15 7.59 12.97 -3.28
N GLN A 16 8.60 12.58 -2.53
CA GLN A 16 9.52 11.51 -2.94
C GLN A 16 8.77 10.21 -3.31
N VAL A 17 7.74 9.84 -2.54
CA VAL A 17 6.94 8.64 -2.80
C VAL A 17 6.04 8.80 -4.02
N GLY A 18 5.27 9.91 -4.08
CA GLY A 18 4.31 10.13 -5.17
C GLY A 18 5.00 10.30 -6.53
N ALA A 19 6.10 11.06 -6.60
CA ALA A 19 6.89 11.20 -7.84
C ALA A 19 7.48 9.85 -8.30
N THR A 20 8.01 9.04 -7.36
CA THR A 20 8.54 7.71 -7.71
C THR A 20 7.43 6.75 -8.13
N ALA A 21 6.25 6.81 -7.49
CA ALA A 21 5.09 6.01 -7.90
C ALA A 21 4.59 6.42 -9.30
N ALA A 22 4.55 7.73 -9.59
CA ALA A 22 4.25 8.26 -10.91
C ALA A 22 5.21 7.71 -11.96
N PHE A 23 6.52 7.74 -11.69
CA PHE A 23 7.52 7.14 -12.58
C PHE A 23 7.27 5.65 -12.81
N GLY A 24 6.94 4.87 -11.76
CA GLY A 24 6.60 3.46 -11.91
C GLY A 24 5.38 3.23 -12.81
N ILE A 25 4.32 4.02 -12.61
CA ILE A 25 3.09 3.94 -13.42
C ILE A 25 3.36 4.26 -14.90
N VAL A 26 4.15 5.31 -15.16
CA VAL A 26 4.52 5.72 -16.53
C VAL A 26 5.41 4.68 -17.18
N THR A 27 6.47 4.22 -16.50
CA THR A 27 7.41 3.23 -17.04
C THR A 27 6.75 1.93 -17.42
N HIS A 28 5.74 1.49 -16.67
CA HIS A 28 4.97 0.29 -17.00
C HIS A 28 3.78 0.55 -17.92
N GLY A 29 3.54 1.81 -18.32
CA GLY A 29 2.43 2.17 -19.23
C GLY A 29 1.05 1.78 -18.72
N LEU A 30 0.81 1.92 -17.38
CA LEU A 30 -0.34 1.32 -16.73
C LEU A 30 -1.67 2.03 -17.04
N CYS A 31 -1.64 3.32 -17.33
CA CYS A 31 -2.83 4.12 -17.61
C CYS A 31 -2.71 4.91 -18.92
N ASN A 32 -3.79 5.52 -19.36
CA ASN A 32 -3.78 6.41 -20.52
C ASN A 32 -3.44 7.86 -20.14
N GLU A 33 -3.87 8.27 -18.95
CA GLU A 33 -3.61 9.61 -18.40
C GLU A 33 -3.22 9.53 -16.92
N LEU A 34 -2.13 10.20 -16.58
CA LEU A 34 -1.66 10.40 -15.21
C LEU A 34 -1.70 11.89 -14.88
N VAL A 35 -2.44 12.25 -13.84
CA VAL A 35 -2.54 13.62 -13.35
C VAL A 35 -1.84 13.74 -12.00
N LEU A 36 -0.98 14.75 -11.87
CA LEU A 36 -0.25 15.04 -10.66
C LEU A 36 -0.82 16.28 -9.98
N ILE A 37 -1.15 16.16 -8.70
CA ILE A 37 -1.65 17.24 -7.85
C ILE A 37 -0.70 17.40 -6.65
N ASP A 38 -0.31 18.63 -6.36
CA ASP A 38 0.49 18.97 -5.18
C ASP A 38 0.06 20.35 -4.65
N CYS A 39 0.23 20.62 -3.36
CA CYS A 39 -0.01 21.93 -2.80
C CYS A 39 0.89 23.02 -3.45
N SER A 40 2.02 22.62 -4.02
CA SER A 40 2.84 23.43 -4.91
C SER A 40 2.55 23.07 -6.38
N ALA A 41 1.70 23.85 -7.04
CA ALA A 41 1.40 23.66 -8.46
C ALA A 41 2.65 23.69 -9.34
N ALA A 42 3.64 24.50 -8.99
CA ALA A 42 4.92 24.58 -9.70
C ALA A 42 5.69 23.26 -9.60
N LYS A 43 5.65 22.60 -8.43
CA LYS A 43 6.28 21.30 -8.24
C LYS A 43 5.55 20.21 -9.05
N ALA A 44 4.23 20.13 -8.95
CA ALA A 44 3.44 19.19 -9.75
C ALA A 44 3.71 19.34 -11.26
N LEU A 45 3.83 20.59 -11.73
CA LEU A 45 4.15 20.87 -13.13
C LEU A 45 5.57 20.42 -13.50
N GLY A 46 6.55 20.64 -12.61
CA GLY A 46 7.93 20.20 -12.82
C GLY A 46 8.02 18.68 -12.94
N GLU A 47 7.45 17.96 -11.97
CA GLU A 47 7.41 16.49 -11.98
C GLU A 47 6.68 15.92 -13.22
N ALA A 48 5.56 16.55 -13.61
CA ALA A 48 4.82 16.11 -14.78
C ALA A 48 5.63 16.29 -16.08
N ARG A 49 6.33 17.39 -16.23
CA ARG A 49 7.18 17.65 -17.42
C ARG A 49 8.36 16.69 -17.48
N ASP A 50 9.05 16.48 -16.37
CA ASP A 50 10.19 15.56 -16.30
C ASP A 50 9.78 14.12 -16.67
N LEU A 51 8.60 13.68 -16.22
CA LEU A 51 8.03 12.38 -16.61
C LEU A 51 7.63 12.33 -18.10
N ASP A 52 7.05 13.41 -18.64
CA ASP A 52 6.61 13.48 -20.02
C ASP A 52 7.80 13.54 -20.99
N ASP A 53 8.88 14.21 -20.61
CA ASP A 53 10.14 14.25 -21.36
C ASP A 53 10.77 12.85 -21.56
N GLY A 54 10.49 11.91 -20.63
CA GLY A 54 10.89 10.50 -20.71
C GLY A 54 10.01 9.65 -21.62
N SER A 55 8.88 10.14 -22.10
CA SER A 55 7.83 9.34 -22.79
C SER A 55 8.30 8.66 -24.07
N GLU A 56 9.24 9.26 -24.80
CA GLU A 56 9.83 8.69 -26.03
C GLU A 56 10.52 7.32 -25.77
N PHE A 57 11.03 7.12 -24.55
CA PHE A 57 11.78 5.91 -24.18
C PHE A 57 10.93 4.86 -23.47
N GLN A 58 9.61 5.04 -23.40
CA GLN A 58 8.68 4.11 -22.76
C GLN A 58 8.00 3.22 -23.80
N ASP A 59 7.70 1.98 -23.43
CA ASP A 59 7.00 1.02 -24.32
C ASP A 59 5.59 1.47 -24.69
N ARG A 60 4.97 2.28 -23.84
CA ARG A 60 3.63 2.83 -24.04
C ARG A 60 3.58 4.27 -23.57
N HIS A 61 3.06 5.14 -24.42
CA HIS A 61 2.86 6.54 -24.07
C HIS A 61 1.73 6.71 -23.05
N VAL A 62 2.03 7.35 -21.93
CA VAL A 62 1.09 7.80 -20.92
C VAL A 62 1.07 9.33 -20.97
N LYS A 63 -0.10 9.92 -21.14
CA LYS A 63 -0.23 11.38 -21.07
C LYS A 63 -0.06 11.85 -19.64
N VAL A 64 1.02 12.54 -19.33
CA VAL A 64 1.30 13.05 -17.97
C VAL A 64 1.07 14.57 -17.94
N ARG A 65 0.39 15.04 -16.91
CA ARG A 65 0.22 16.49 -16.67
C ARG A 65 0.01 16.82 -15.20
N ALA A 66 0.29 18.04 -14.84
CA ALA A 66 -0.23 18.63 -13.60
C ALA A 66 -1.73 18.94 -13.75
N GLY A 67 -2.46 18.89 -12.64
CA GLY A 67 -3.88 19.18 -12.59
C GLY A 67 -4.33 19.72 -11.24
N ASP A 68 -5.63 19.73 -11.05
CA ASP A 68 -6.29 20.10 -9.81
C ASP A 68 -7.35 19.06 -9.40
N TYR A 69 -8.05 19.28 -8.29
CA TYR A 69 -9.03 18.31 -7.78
C TYR A 69 -10.23 18.10 -8.70
N ALA A 70 -10.52 19.01 -9.63
CA ALA A 70 -11.58 18.78 -10.62
C ALA A 70 -11.25 17.61 -11.56
N ASP A 71 -9.96 17.32 -11.73
CA ASP A 71 -9.48 16.18 -12.49
C ASP A 71 -9.78 14.82 -11.86
N CYS A 72 -10.12 14.79 -10.57
CA CYS A 72 -10.49 13.55 -9.89
C CYS A 72 -11.85 13.02 -10.35
N LYS A 73 -12.75 13.86 -10.88
CA LYS A 73 -14.14 13.52 -11.22
C LYS A 73 -14.27 12.29 -12.12
N ASP A 74 -13.38 12.12 -13.06
CA ASP A 74 -13.40 11.04 -14.05
C ASP A 74 -12.17 10.12 -13.93
N ALA A 75 -11.49 10.15 -12.78
CA ALA A 75 -10.40 9.26 -12.48
C ALA A 75 -10.93 7.87 -12.04
N ASP A 76 -10.27 6.81 -12.48
CA ASP A 76 -10.53 5.46 -12.00
C ASP A 76 -9.91 5.23 -10.62
N ILE A 77 -8.72 5.82 -10.40
CA ILE A 77 -7.96 5.68 -9.14
C ILE A 77 -7.39 7.04 -8.72
N VAL A 78 -7.58 7.36 -7.44
CA VAL A 78 -6.87 8.45 -6.77
C VAL A 78 -5.90 7.85 -5.75
N VAL A 79 -4.60 8.08 -5.94
CA VAL A 79 -3.53 7.68 -5.02
C VAL A 79 -3.18 8.84 -4.12
N ILE A 80 -3.30 8.68 -2.81
CA ILE A 80 -3.02 9.72 -1.82
C ILE A 80 -1.70 9.42 -1.13
N THR A 81 -0.69 10.26 -1.42
CA THR A 81 0.66 10.14 -0.87
C THR A 81 1.09 11.38 -0.09
N VAL A 82 0.11 12.15 0.39
CA VAL A 82 0.39 13.37 1.12
C VAL A 82 1.02 13.07 2.47
N GLY A 83 2.02 13.85 2.83
CA GLY A 83 2.70 13.74 4.11
C GLY A 83 3.67 14.89 4.26
N ARG A 84 3.90 15.32 5.47
CA ARG A 84 4.86 16.36 5.82
C ARG A 84 5.66 15.90 7.02
N LYS A 85 6.94 16.26 7.05
CA LYS A 85 7.69 16.09 8.31
C LYS A 85 6.99 16.91 9.39
N PRO A 86 6.62 16.27 10.50
CA PRO A 86 5.98 16.97 11.60
C PRO A 86 6.92 18.07 12.12
N PRO A 87 6.40 19.09 12.82
CA PRO A 87 7.21 20.11 13.47
C PRO A 87 8.24 19.47 14.41
N ALA A 88 9.43 20.03 14.48
CA ALA A 88 10.45 19.55 15.43
C ALA A 88 9.88 19.55 16.85
N ASN A 89 10.09 18.44 17.58
CA ASN A 89 9.58 18.19 18.93
C ASN A 89 8.04 17.93 19.06
N SER A 90 7.34 17.60 17.98
CA SER A 90 5.98 17.09 18.08
C SER A 90 5.99 15.69 18.71
N ASN A 91 4.94 15.39 19.48
CA ASN A 91 4.72 14.02 19.95
C ASN A 91 3.91 13.23 18.91
N ARG A 92 3.88 11.90 19.02
CA ARG A 92 3.22 10.99 18.07
C ARG A 92 1.75 11.33 17.81
N MET A 93 1.00 11.80 18.84
CA MET A 93 -0.40 12.20 18.72
C MET A 93 -0.55 13.51 17.93
N ALA A 94 0.34 14.48 18.13
CA ALA A 94 0.34 15.72 17.34
C ALA A 94 0.71 15.46 15.87
N GLU A 95 1.61 14.51 15.61
CA GLU A 95 1.98 14.06 14.27
C GLU A 95 0.79 13.40 13.57
N LEU A 96 0.09 12.51 14.27
CA LEU A 96 -1.12 11.87 13.77
C LEU A 96 -2.19 12.91 13.45
N GLY A 97 -2.51 13.81 14.38
CA GLY A 97 -3.50 14.86 14.17
C GLY A 97 -3.19 15.77 12.98
N PHE A 98 -1.92 16.08 12.76
CA PHE A 98 -1.49 16.86 11.59
C PHE A 98 -1.73 16.10 10.28
N THR A 99 -1.38 14.81 10.22
CA THR A 99 -1.57 13.98 9.02
C THR A 99 -3.05 13.76 8.73
N VAL A 100 -3.87 13.52 9.76
CA VAL A 100 -5.34 13.41 9.65
C VAL A 100 -5.94 14.67 9.04
N GLY A 101 -5.54 15.87 9.50
CA GLY A 101 -6.01 17.13 8.94
C GLY A 101 -5.68 17.26 7.44
N LEU A 102 -4.46 16.90 7.06
CA LEU A 102 -4.02 16.94 5.67
C LEU A 102 -4.78 15.95 4.78
N VAL A 103 -4.93 14.71 5.23
CA VAL A 103 -5.68 13.67 4.52
C VAL A 103 -7.14 14.04 4.43
N GLY A 104 -7.74 14.60 5.50
CA GLY A 104 -9.11 15.06 5.51
C GLY A 104 -9.39 16.13 4.46
N GLU A 105 -8.54 17.15 4.36
CA GLU A 105 -8.63 18.19 3.32
C GLU A 105 -8.56 17.59 1.92
N VAL A 106 -7.63 16.65 1.68
CA VAL A 106 -7.48 15.99 0.39
C VAL A 106 -8.73 15.17 0.05
N VAL A 107 -9.23 14.36 0.98
CA VAL A 107 -10.44 13.54 0.77
C VAL A 107 -11.65 14.42 0.47
N ASP A 108 -11.85 15.51 1.21
CA ASP A 108 -12.96 16.44 0.96
C ASP A 108 -12.89 17.03 -0.45
N ASN A 109 -11.72 17.47 -0.89
CA ASN A 109 -11.53 18.05 -2.22
C ASN A 109 -11.74 16.99 -3.33
N VAL A 110 -11.25 15.76 -3.12
CA VAL A 110 -11.49 14.65 -4.04
C VAL A 110 -12.99 14.37 -4.15
N MET A 111 -13.70 14.25 -3.04
CA MET A 111 -15.14 13.98 -3.04
C MET A 111 -15.97 15.16 -3.57
N ALA A 112 -15.56 16.39 -3.33
CA ALA A 112 -16.21 17.59 -3.89
C ALA A 112 -16.15 17.64 -5.42
N SER A 113 -15.20 16.96 -6.07
CA SER A 113 -15.14 16.83 -7.53
C SER A 113 -16.26 15.95 -8.12
N GLY A 114 -16.89 15.12 -7.29
CA GLY A 114 -17.84 14.08 -7.73
C GLY A 114 -17.14 12.76 -8.09
N PHE A 115 -15.98 12.49 -7.51
CA PHE A 115 -15.22 11.24 -7.66
C PHE A 115 -16.02 10.04 -7.14
N ASP A 116 -16.00 8.93 -7.89
CA ASP A 116 -16.68 7.66 -7.58
C ASP A 116 -15.79 6.42 -7.84
N GLY A 117 -14.48 6.62 -8.06
CA GLY A 117 -13.50 5.57 -8.29
C GLY A 117 -12.90 4.97 -7.01
N VAL A 118 -11.68 4.48 -7.09
CA VAL A 118 -10.96 3.81 -6.01
C VAL A 118 -9.90 4.73 -5.38
N ILE A 119 -9.94 4.89 -4.06
CA ILE A 119 -8.88 5.57 -3.29
C ILE A 119 -7.83 4.54 -2.86
N VAL A 120 -6.57 4.80 -3.21
CA VAL A 120 -5.40 4.05 -2.72
C VAL A 120 -4.62 4.95 -1.76
N MET A 121 -4.72 4.66 -0.47
CA MET A 121 -4.02 5.39 0.59
C MET A 121 -2.58 4.88 0.75
N VAL A 122 -1.64 5.82 0.80
CA VAL A 122 -0.21 5.55 1.01
C VAL A 122 0.34 6.33 2.21
N SER A 123 -0.34 7.42 2.59
CA SER A 123 0.05 8.26 3.73
C SER A 123 -0.02 7.48 5.04
N ASN A 124 1.03 7.62 5.88
CA ASN A 124 1.12 6.93 7.17
C ASN A 124 0.53 7.75 8.33
N PRO A 125 0.03 7.05 9.36
CA PRO A 125 -0.16 5.59 9.51
C PRO A 125 -1.24 5.05 8.56
N VAL A 126 -0.86 4.17 7.62
CA VAL A 126 -1.70 3.86 6.45
C VAL A 126 -3.05 3.25 6.81
N ASP A 127 -3.10 2.39 7.83
CA ASP A 127 -4.34 1.72 8.25
C ASP A 127 -5.33 2.72 8.84
N VAL A 128 -4.84 3.62 9.71
CA VAL A 128 -5.61 4.71 10.29
C VAL A 128 -6.08 5.71 9.23
N MET A 129 -5.18 6.08 8.30
CA MET A 129 -5.53 7.02 7.22
C MET A 129 -6.53 6.43 6.22
N ALA A 130 -6.44 5.13 5.93
CA ALA A 130 -7.40 4.43 5.08
C ALA A 130 -8.79 4.35 5.75
N TRP A 131 -8.84 3.97 7.03
CA TRP A 131 -10.08 4.00 7.82
C TRP A 131 -10.71 5.41 7.85
N TYR A 132 -9.90 6.43 8.14
CA TYR A 132 -10.35 7.82 8.18
C TYR A 132 -10.87 8.31 6.82
N ALA A 133 -10.14 7.99 5.73
CA ALA A 133 -10.57 8.32 4.36
C ALA A 133 -11.88 7.62 3.99
N TRP A 134 -12.05 6.35 4.38
CA TRP A 134 -13.29 5.62 4.15
C TRP A 134 -14.47 6.27 4.87
N LYS A 135 -14.35 6.54 6.18
CA LYS A 135 -15.40 7.20 6.97
C LYS A 135 -15.76 8.55 6.39
N ARG A 136 -14.78 9.33 5.96
CA ARG A 136 -14.97 10.71 5.49
C ARG A 136 -15.50 10.79 4.06
N SER A 137 -15.07 9.89 3.18
CA SER A 137 -15.50 9.88 1.78
C SER A 137 -16.93 9.38 1.58
N GLY A 138 -17.42 8.49 2.45
CA GLY A 138 -18.68 7.79 2.29
C GLY A 138 -18.71 6.79 1.13
N LEU A 139 -17.56 6.49 0.53
CA LEU A 139 -17.44 5.48 -0.52
C LEU A 139 -17.70 4.06 0.02
N PRO A 140 -18.15 3.12 -0.82
CA PRO A 140 -18.22 1.72 -0.46
C PRO A 140 -16.89 1.18 0.09
N ARG A 141 -16.95 0.21 1.01
CA ARG A 141 -15.74 -0.38 1.63
C ARG A 141 -14.74 -0.92 0.59
N THR A 142 -15.20 -1.35 -0.56
CA THR A 142 -14.36 -1.87 -1.64
C THR A 142 -13.54 -0.79 -2.33
N GLN A 143 -14.02 0.46 -2.34
CA GLN A 143 -13.40 1.58 -3.07
C GLN A 143 -12.36 2.36 -2.25
N VAL A 144 -12.10 1.97 -1.01
CA VAL A 144 -11.03 2.58 -0.20
C VAL A 144 -10.13 1.50 0.33
N LEU A 145 -8.85 1.58 0.02
CA LEU A 145 -7.82 0.69 0.52
C LEU A 145 -6.52 1.43 0.79
N GLY A 146 -5.73 0.91 1.70
CA GLY A 146 -4.35 1.36 1.93
C GLY A 146 -3.35 0.37 1.34
N THR A 147 -2.10 0.77 1.17
CA THR A 147 -1.03 -0.15 0.73
C THR A 147 -0.76 -1.27 1.73
N GLY A 148 -1.19 -1.12 2.98
CA GLY A 148 -1.13 -2.13 4.03
C GLY A 148 0.25 -2.76 4.16
N THR A 149 0.27 -4.07 4.33
CA THR A 149 1.48 -4.87 4.49
C THR A 149 2.02 -5.47 3.17
N ALA A 150 1.60 -4.92 2.02
CA ALA A 150 2.06 -5.40 0.71
C ALA A 150 3.57 -5.23 0.52
N LEU A 151 4.13 -4.09 0.94
CA LEU A 151 5.58 -3.86 0.91
C LEU A 151 6.31 -4.74 1.93
N ASP A 152 5.75 -4.94 3.12
CA ASP A 152 6.35 -5.79 4.16
C ASP A 152 6.38 -7.26 3.71
N THR A 153 5.33 -7.71 3.05
CA THR A 153 5.30 -9.02 2.39
C THR A 153 6.37 -9.15 1.30
N SER A 154 6.60 -8.10 0.52
CA SER A 154 7.70 -8.09 -0.47
C SER A 154 9.07 -8.18 0.21
N ARG A 155 9.27 -7.49 1.34
CA ARG A 155 10.48 -7.58 2.16
C ARG A 155 10.68 -8.98 2.71
N LEU A 156 9.64 -9.59 3.27
CA LEU A 156 9.65 -10.98 3.76
C LEU A 156 10.16 -11.92 2.66
N LYS A 157 9.56 -11.85 1.47
CA LYS A 157 9.93 -12.70 0.33
C LYS A 157 11.38 -12.50 -0.10
N THR A 158 11.83 -11.24 -0.14
CA THR A 158 13.22 -10.90 -0.46
C THR A 158 14.20 -11.47 0.56
N ILE A 159 13.90 -11.33 1.87
CA ILE A 159 14.76 -11.84 2.94
C ILE A 159 14.81 -13.36 2.92
N ILE A 160 13.68 -14.05 2.73
CA ILE A 160 13.67 -15.51 2.56
C ILE A 160 14.52 -15.92 1.33
N GLY A 161 14.45 -15.15 0.24
CA GLY A 161 15.30 -15.37 -0.93
C GLY A 161 16.78 -15.19 -0.62
N GLU A 162 17.17 -14.16 0.13
CA GLU A 162 18.54 -13.90 0.59
C GLU A 162 19.06 -15.05 1.47
N GLU A 163 18.26 -15.53 2.43
CA GLU A 163 18.62 -16.61 3.36
C GLU A 163 18.70 -17.99 2.68
N THR A 164 17.94 -18.22 1.63
CA THR A 164 17.87 -19.52 0.96
C THR A 164 18.62 -19.59 -0.37
N GLY A 165 19.00 -18.44 -0.93
CA GLY A 165 19.59 -18.34 -2.26
C GLY A 165 18.60 -18.63 -3.40
N LEU A 166 17.27 -18.59 -3.12
CA LEU A 166 16.23 -18.85 -4.10
C LEU A 166 15.53 -17.54 -4.51
N ASP A 167 14.95 -17.53 -5.71
CA ASP A 167 14.23 -16.36 -6.20
C ASP A 167 13.03 -16.05 -5.27
N PRO A 168 12.88 -14.80 -4.80
CA PRO A 168 11.78 -14.38 -3.93
C PRO A 168 10.38 -14.69 -4.48
N ARG A 169 10.22 -14.80 -5.80
CA ARG A 169 8.95 -15.15 -6.45
C ARG A 169 8.50 -16.59 -6.14
N ASN A 170 9.38 -17.44 -5.65
CA ASN A 170 9.03 -18.79 -5.20
C ASN A 170 8.40 -18.81 -3.79
N VAL A 171 8.42 -17.68 -3.08
CA VAL A 171 7.88 -17.57 -1.71
C VAL A 171 6.39 -17.22 -1.78
N GLY A 172 5.54 -18.13 -1.26
CA GLY A 172 4.15 -17.85 -0.91
C GLY A 172 4.04 -17.43 0.53
N GLY A 173 3.03 -16.64 0.87
CA GLY A 173 2.75 -16.18 2.24
C GLY A 173 2.71 -14.66 2.36
N PHE A 174 2.32 -14.19 3.54
CA PHE A 174 1.99 -12.79 3.79
C PHE A 174 2.48 -12.32 5.16
N VAL A 175 2.86 -11.05 5.22
CA VAL A 175 2.87 -10.26 6.45
C VAL A 175 1.48 -9.67 6.62
N MET A 176 0.93 -9.71 7.82
CA MET A 176 -0.41 -9.27 8.14
C MET A 176 -0.43 -8.33 9.35
N GLY A 177 -1.59 -7.74 9.59
CA GLY A 177 -1.82 -6.82 10.71
C GLY A 177 -1.63 -5.35 10.35
N GLU A 178 -1.29 -4.53 11.31
CA GLU A 178 -0.94 -3.12 11.13
C GLU A 178 0.33 -2.99 10.28
N HIS A 179 0.38 -2.00 9.38
CA HIS A 179 1.66 -1.59 8.80
C HIS A 179 2.47 -0.79 9.83
N GLY A 180 3.10 -1.48 10.77
CA GLY A 180 3.80 -0.91 11.90
C GLY A 180 4.52 -1.97 12.75
N ASP A 181 4.72 -1.66 14.02
CA ASP A 181 5.48 -2.53 14.92
C ASP A 181 4.74 -3.83 15.28
N SER A 182 3.39 -3.84 15.20
CA SER A 182 2.56 -5.02 15.50
C SER A 182 2.33 -5.94 14.30
N GLN A 183 2.92 -5.65 13.13
CA GLN A 183 2.87 -6.55 11.98
C GLN A 183 3.48 -7.91 12.33
N PHE A 184 2.96 -8.96 11.74
CA PHE A 184 3.49 -10.32 11.93
C PHE A 184 3.48 -11.12 10.63
N THR A 185 4.35 -12.11 10.54
CA THR A 185 4.36 -13.06 9.43
C THR A 185 3.41 -14.20 9.74
N ALA A 186 2.45 -14.48 8.84
CA ALA A 186 1.56 -15.64 8.94
C ALA A 186 2.32 -16.94 8.57
N TRP A 187 3.25 -17.37 9.44
CA TRP A 187 4.17 -18.48 9.20
C TRP A 187 3.46 -19.81 8.90
N SER A 188 2.25 -20.00 9.46
CA SER A 188 1.40 -21.17 9.16
C SER A 188 1.10 -21.31 7.66
N THR A 189 1.13 -20.20 6.90
CA THR A 189 0.79 -20.15 5.48
C THR A 189 2.01 -19.95 4.58
N VAL A 190 3.19 -19.68 5.15
CA VAL A 190 4.41 -19.45 4.35
C VAL A 190 4.88 -20.74 3.68
N SER A 191 5.12 -20.65 2.38
CA SER A 191 5.60 -21.75 1.56
C SER A 191 6.76 -21.32 0.66
N LEU A 192 7.58 -22.28 0.28
CA LEU A 192 8.66 -22.10 -0.68
C LEU A 192 8.53 -23.17 -1.78
N GLY A 193 8.28 -22.72 -3.00
CA GLY A 193 8.00 -23.62 -4.13
C GLY A 193 6.77 -24.52 -3.91
N GLY A 194 5.76 -24.01 -3.16
CA GLY A 194 4.55 -24.76 -2.82
C GLY A 194 4.68 -25.71 -1.62
N LYS A 195 5.88 -25.83 -1.02
CA LYS A 195 6.11 -26.64 0.18
C LYS A 195 6.04 -25.76 1.42
N PRO A 196 5.32 -26.15 2.49
CA PRO A 196 5.34 -25.39 3.75
C PRO A 196 6.76 -25.06 4.20
N PHE A 197 7.04 -23.82 4.55
CA PHE A 197 8.42 -23.35 4.79
C PHE A 197 9.11 -24.11 5.92
N ALA A 198 8.40 -24.34 7.03
CA ALA A 198 8.93 -25.14 8.12
C ALA A 198 9.35 -26.56 7.67
N ARG A 199 8.54 -27.18 6.80
CA ARG A 199 8.87 -28.50 6.24
C ARG A 199 10.04 -28.44 5.25
N PHE A 200 10.13 -27.35 4.45
CA PHE A 200 11.24 -27.11 3.55
C PHE A 200 12.56 -27.03 4.32
N LEU A 201 12.62 -26.28 5.42
CA LEU A 201 13.81 -26.19 6.28
C LEU A 201 14.15 -27.53 6.92
N ALA A 202 13.16 -28.25 7.46
CA ALA A 202 13.37 -29.54 8.11
C ALA A 202 13.95 -30.60 7.16
N ASP A 203 13.50 -30.62 5.90
CA ASP A 203 13.98 -31.57 4.90
C ASP A 203 15.35 -31.20 4.29
N ASN A 204 15.87 -29.99 4.58
CA ASN A 204 17.11 -29.45 4.05
C ASN A 204 18.04 -28.91 5.16
N GLN A 205 18.04 -29.51 6.33
CA GLN A 205 18.77 -29.02 7.50
C GLN A 205 20.26 -28.82 7.24
N ASP A 206 20.89 -29.68 6.44
CA ASP A 206 22.31 -29.55 6.11
C ASP A 206 22.65 -28.22 5.40
N ARG A 207 21.69 -27.64 4.70
CA ARG A 207 21.86 -26.39 3.95
C ARG A 207 21.37 -25.15 4.70
N PHE A 208 20.34 -25.30 5.51
CA PHE A 208 19.61 -24.19 6.09
C PHE A 208 19.49 -24.26 7.62
N ALA A 209 20.43 -24.91 8.28
CA ALA A 209 20.48 -25.03 9.74
C ALA A 209 20.53 -23.69 10.47
N SER A 210 21.07 -22.65 9.81
CA SER A 210 21.17 -21.29 10.37
C SER A 210 19.94 -20.40 10.08
N VAL A 211 19.00 -20.86 9.25
CA VAL A 211 17.84 -20.04 8.89
C VAL A 211 16.83 -20.00 10.04
N SER A 212 16.59 -18.82 10.57
CA SER A 212 15.68 -18.56 11.69
C SER A 212 14.48 -17.75 11.24
N THR A 213 13.27 -18.27 11.45
CA THR A 213 12.02 -17.54 11.18
C THR A 213 11.89 -16.29 12.03
N THR A 214 12.36 -16.32 13.28
CA THR A 214 12.37 -15.15 14.18
C THR A 214 13.27 -14.04 13.65
N GLU A 215 14.47 -14.38 13.16
CA GLU A 215 15.38 -13.39 12.57
C GLU A 215 14.84 -12.83 11.24
N ILE A 216 14.21 -13.67 10.42
CA ILE A 216 13.57 -13.22 9.18
C ILE A 216 12.44 -12.22 9.50
N GLU A 217 11.59 -12.51 10.49
CA GLU A 217 10.51 -11.63 10.90
C GLU A 217 11.04 -10.28 11.43
N GLU A 218 12.07 -10.31 12.26
CA GLU A 218 12.72 -9.10 12.76
C GLU A 218 13.37 -8.27 11.64
N LYS A 219 14.13 -8.90 10.74
CA LYS A 219 14.70 -8.24 9.56
C LYS A 219 13.61 -7.64 8.67
N THR A 220 12.46 -8.32 8.52
CA THR A 220 11.32 -7.82 7.73
C THR A 220 10.76 -6.55 8.33
N ARG A 221 10.54 -6.52 9.64
CA ARG A 221 10.01 -5.38 10.37
C ARG A 221 10.96 -4.18 10.39
N THR A 222 12.26 -4.41 10.59
CA THR A 222 13.27 -3.35 10.75
C THR A 222 13.82 -2.81 9.43
N ARG A 223 13.72 -3.55 8.30
CA ARG A 223 14.30 -3.15 7.01
C ARG A 223 13.90 -1.74 6.56
N GLY A 224 12.67 -1.33 6.83
CA GLY A 224 12.21 0.04 6.53
C GLY A 224 13.03 1.10 7.25
N ASN A 225 13.26 0.91 8.55
CA ASN A 225 14.03 1.83 9.39
C ASN A 225 15.51 1.87 8.98
N GLU A 226 16.09 0.74 8.62
CA GLU A 226 17.47 0.67 8.10
C GLU A 226 17.64 1.47 6.81
N ILE A 227 16.67 1.37 5.88
CA ILE A 227 16.68 2.15 4.64
C ILE A 227 16.55 3.63 4.93
N VAL A 228 15.66 4.03 5.85
CA VAL A 228 15.49 5.43 6.27
C VAL A 228 16.78 5.96 6.90
N ALA A 229 17.43 5.20 7.77
CA ALA A 229 18.70 5.58 8.37
C ALA A 229 19.81 5.75 7.32
N ALA A 230 19.84 4.91 6.28
CA ALA A 230 20.88 4.95 5.26
C ALA A 230 20.69 6.06 4.20
N LYS A 231 19.44 6.35 3.79
CA LYS A 231 19.18 7.28 2.66
C LYS A 231 18.13 8.36 2.95
N GLY A 232 17.63 8.46 4.16
CA GLY A 232 16.70 9.51 4.60
C GLY A 232 15.23 9.27 4.28
N GLY A 233 14.88 8.16 3.62
CA GLY A 233 13.49 7.80 3.30
C GLY A 233 13.40 6.58 2.40
N THR A 234 12.22 5.96 2.36
CA THR A 234 11.90 4.87 1.42
C THR A 234 11.05 5.41 0.29
N ASN A 235 11.29 4.98 -0.94
CA ASN A 235 10.49 5.38 -2.10
C ASN A 235 10.35 4.27 -3.14
N PHE A 236 11.41 3.58 -3.56
CA PHE A 236 11.34 2.61 -4.65
C PHE A 236 10.43 1.41 -4.35
N GLY A 237 10.55 0.81 -3.17
CA GLY A 237 9.72 -0.34 -2.78
C GLY A 237 8.25 0.01 -2.72
N ILE A 238 7.90 1.11 -2.04
CA ILE A 238 6.51 1.56 -1.95
C ILE A 238 5.96 2.01 -3.31
N ALA A 239 6.76 2.66 -4.15
CA ALA A 239 6.36 3.03 -5.49
C ALA A 239 6.03 1.81 -6.37
N SER A 240 6.86 0.76 -6.30
CA SER A 240 6.58 -0.51 -6.99
C SER A 240 5.32 -1.19 -6.47
N THR A 241 5.07 -1.10 -5.15
CA THR A 241 3.83 -1.61 -4.53
C THR A 241 2.61 -0.86 -5.07
N VAL A 242 2.66 0.48 -5.08
CA VAL A 242 1.57 1.32 -5.61
C VAL A 242 1.34 1.01 -7.09
N ALA A 243 2.38 0.95 -7.92
CA ALA A 243 2.24 0.61 -9.32
C ALA A 243 1.60 -0.77 -9.53
N GLY A 244 2.00 -1.77 -8.73
CA GLY A 244 1.40 -3.12 -8.77
C GLY A 244 -0.07 -3.14 -8.34
N ILE A 245 -0.47 -2.37 -7.33
CA ILE A 245 -1.88 -2.22 -6.91
C ILE A 245 -2.69 -1.53 -8.01
N VAL A 246 -2.19 -0.41 -8.54
CA VAL A 246 -2.83 0.34 -9.64
C VAL A 246 -3.02 -0.56 -10.86
N GLN A 247 -1.99 -1.30 -11.27
CA GLN A 247 -2.07 -2.26 -12.37
C GLN A 247 -3.16 -3.30 -12.13
N THR A 248 -3.15 -3.91 -10.95
CA THR A 248 -4.10 -4.97 -10.58
C THR A 248 -5.54 -4.48 -10.67
N ILE A 249 -5.82 -3.25 -10.23
CA ILE A 249 -7.15 -2.65 -10.28
C ILE A 249 -7.53 -2.28 -11.72
N LEU A 250 -6.68 -1.54 -12.44
CA LEU A 250 -6.99 -1.07 -13.80
C LEU A 250 -7.18 -2.20 -14.81
N TRP A 251 -6.48 -3.32 -14.61
CA TRP A 251 -6.51 -4.47 -15.53
C TRP A 251 -7.40 -5.63 -15.03
N ASP A 252 -8.08 -5.46 -13.89
CA ASP A 252 -8.91 -6.50 -13.25
C ASP A 252 -8.16 -7.85 -13.11
N GLU A 253 -6.89 -7.79 -12.68
CA GLU A 253 -6.02 -8.98 -12.62
C GLU A 253 -6.46 -10.00 -11.56
N ARG A 254 -7.30 -9.61 -10.62
CA ARG A 254 -7.81 -10.45 -9.53
C ARG A 254 -6.70 -11.07 -8.68
N ARG A 255 -5.65 -10.31 -8.44
CA ARG A 255 -4.56 -10.74 -7.58
C ARG A 255 -4.95 -10.60 -6.12
N ILE A 256 -4.44 -11.53 -5.31
CA ILE A 256 -4.52 -11.44 -3.85
C ILE A 256 -3.31 -10.67 -3.36
N VAL A 257 -3.55 -9.51 -2.74
CA VAL A 257 -2.51 -8.61 -2.22
C VAL A 257 -2.85 -8.27 -0.77
N PRO A 258 -1.89 -8.27 0.16
CA PRO A 258 -2.14 -7.90 1.54
C PRO A 258 -2.21 -6.38 1.70
N VAL A 259 -3.34 -5.82 1.27
CA VAL A 259 -3.68 -4.41 1.38
C VAL A 259 -4.39 -4.11 2.69
N SER A 260 -4.31 -2.86 3.14
CA SER A 260 -5.14 -2.37 4.24
C SER A 260 -6.57 -2.19 3.76
N THR A 261 -7.48 -2.97 4.30
CA THR A 261 -8.91 -2.95 3.95
C THR A 261 -9.78 -3.11 5.18
N LEU A 262 -11.05 -2.70 5.07
CA LEU A 262 -12.00 -2.79 6.18
C LEU A 262 -12.31 -4.25 6.51
N LEU A 263 -12.07 -4.62 7.77
CA LEU A 263 -12.60 -5.83 8.38
C LEU A 263 -13.95 -5.49 9.03
N ASP A 264 -14.97 -6.27 8.69
CA ASP A 264 -16.33 -6.14 9.23
C ASP A 264 -16.98 -7.50 9.42
N GLY A 265 -16.30 -8.35 10.17
CA GLY A 265 -16.65 -9.74 10.49
C GLY A 265 -15.53 -10.72 10.19
N GLU A 266 -14.68 -10.43 9.21
CA GLU A 266 -13.55 -11.28 8.85
C GLU A 266 -12.56 -11.36 10.04
N TYR A 267 -12.05 -12.55 10.30
CA TYR A 267 -11.23 -12.90 11.49
C TYR A 267 -11.88 -12.54 12.84
N GLY A 268 -13.19 -12.23 12.87
CA GLY A 268 -13.90 -11.75 14.06
C GLY A 268 -13.66 -10.28 14.38
N GLU A 269 -13.03 -9.52 13.50
CA GLU A 269 -12.73 -8.11 13.68
C GLU A 269 -13.79 -7.22 13.00
N HIS A 270 -14.01 -6.03 13.55
CA HIS A 270 -14.99 -5.06 13.04
C HIS A 270 -14.45 -3.64 13.08
N ASP A 271 -14.92 -2.81 12.14
CA ASP A 271 -14.63 -1.38 12.02
C ASP A 271 -13.14 -1.02 12.13
N VAL A 272 -12.29 -1.82 11.48
CA VAL A 272 -10.84 -1.61 11.47
C VAL A 272 -10.26 -1.90 10.09
N PHE A 273 -9.28 -1.12 9.69
CA PHE A 273 -8.47 -1.38 8.50
C PHE A 273 -7.17 -2.06 8.90
N LEU A 274 -6.86 -3.17 8.26
CA LEU A 274 -5.61 -3.93 8.48
C LEU A 274 -5.08 -4.49 7.17
N GLY A 275 -3.78 -4.71 7.11
CA GLY A 275 -3.13 -5.44 6.05
C GLY A 275 -3.51 -6.92 6.10
N VAL A 276 -4.37 -7.35 5.18
CA VAL A 276 -4.83 -8.74 5.05
C VAL A 276 -4.91 -9.13 3.58
N PRO A 277 -4.71 -10.44 3.25
CA PRO A 277 -4.82 -10.93 1.89
C PRO A 277 -6.20 -10.63 1.30
N THR A 278 -6.24 -9.81 0.27
CA THR A 278 -7.48 -9.31 -0.34
C THR A 278 -7.41 -9.45 -1.85
N GLU A 279 -8.45 -10.01 -2.46
CA GLU A 279 -8.61 -10.01 -3.91
C GLU A 279 -8.89 -8.59 -4.39
N LEU A 280 -8.02 -8.08 -5.25
CA LEU A 280 -8.20 -6.77 -5.90
C LEU A 280 -8.85 -6.96 -7.26
N ARG A 281 -9.89 -6.19 -7.53
CA ARG A 281 -10.60 -6.13 -8.82
C ARG A 281 -10.70 -4.68 -9.31
N ALA A 282 -11.33 -4.49 -10.47
CA ALA A 282 -11.57 -3.16 -11.05
C ALA A 282 -12.32 -2.19 -10.11
N ASN A 283 -13.08 -2.70 -9.14
CA ASN A 283 -13.79 -1.91 -8.13
C ASN A 283 -13.02 -1.77 -6.80
N GLY A 284 -11.74 -2.18 -6.76
CA GLY A 284 -10.86 -2.08 -5.59
C GLY A 284 -10.75 -3.37 -4.77
N ALA A 285 -10.80 -3.26 -3.44
CA ALA A 285 -10.67 -4.37 -2.49
C ALA A 285 -11.99 -5.15 -2.42
N ASN A 286 -12.06 -6.30 -3.09
CA ASN A 286 -13.32 -7.01 -3.30
C ASN A 286 -13.60 -8.04 -2.20
N GLU A 287 -12.75 -9.05 -2.04
CA GLU A 287 -12.96 -10.15 -1.12
C GLU A 287 -11.69 -10.40 -0.29
N ILE A 288 -11.85 -10.49 1.02
CA ILE A 288 -10.78 -10.85 1.94
C ILE A 288 -10.67 -12.38 1.94
N VAL A 289 -9.45 -12.86 1.71
CA VAL A 289 -9.14 -14.28 1.80
C VAL A 289 -8.71 -14.60 3.22
N GLU A 290 -9.63 -15.13 4.01
CA GLU A 290 -9.32 -15.55 5.37
C GLU A 290 -8.39 -16.76 5.36
N LEU A 291 -7.20 -16.60 5.93
CA LEU A 291 -6.21 -17.67 6.06
C LEU A 291 -6.48 -18.51 7.32
N ASP A 292 -6.10 -19.78 7.27
CA ASP A 292 -6.11 -20.67 8.43
C ASP A 292 -4.94 -20.33 9.38
N LEU A 293 -5.10 -19.24 10.14
CA LEU A 293 -4.11 -18.77 11.11
C LEU A 293 -4.06 -19.68 12.33
N SER A 294 -2.86 -19.86 12.88
CA SER A 294 -2.69 -20.47 14.20
C SER A 294 -3.28 -19.59 15.30
N GLU A 295 -3.47 -20.13 16.50
CA GLU A 295 -4.01 -19.37 17.63
C GLU A 295 -3.12 -18.17 18.02
N ASP A 296 -1.79 -18.34 17.98
CA ASP A 296 -0.83 -17.25 18.20
C ASP A 296 -0.96 -16.15 17.15
N GLU A 297 -1.08 -16.51 15.88
CA GLU A 297 -1.24 -15.56 14.77
C GLU A 297 -2.58 -14.81 14.85
N ARG A 298 -3.66 -15.47 15.25
CA ARG A 298 -4.96 -14.81 15.51
C ARG A 298 -4.85 -13.81 16.65
N THR A 299 -4.13 -14.16 17.73
CA THR A 299 -3.88 -13.26 18.85
C THR A 299 -3.09 -12.02 18.40
N LYS A 300 -2.08 -12.19 17.54
CA LYS A 300 -1.31 -11.08 16.98
C LYS A 300 -2.17 -10.19 16.07
N LEU A 301 -3.04 -10.79 15.26
CA LEU A 301 -3.96 -10.03 14.41
C LEU A 301 -4.93 -9.19 15.25
N HIS A 302 -5.52 -9.79 16.28
CA HIS A 302 -6.40 -9.09 17.23
C HIS A 302 -5.68 -7.92 17.92
N HIS A 303 -4.46 -8.14 18.38
CA HIS A 303 -3.64 -7.09 18.99
C HIS A 303 -3.38 -5.92 18.01
N SER A 304 -3.04 -6.22 16.73
CA SER A 304 -2.91 -5.19 15.69
C SER A 304 -4.21 -4.41 15.50
N ALA A 305 -5.36 -5.11 15.52
CA ALA A 305 -6.67 -4.48 15.38
C ALA A 305 -6.98 -3.51 16.53
N GLU A 306 -6.69 -3.92 17.77
CA GLU A 306 -6.86 -3.06 18.95
C GLU A 306 -6.01 -1.79 18.84
N LEU A 307 -4.73 -1.91 18.48
CA LEU A 307 -3.84 -0.76 18.33
C LEU A 307 -4.32 0.23 17.27
N VAL A 308 -4.78 -0.27 16.12
CA VAL A 308 -5.29 0.61 15.07
C VAL A 308 -6.58 1.30 15.52
N ARG A 309 -7.51 0.58 16.19
CA ARG A 309 -8.74 1.20 16.74
C ARG A 309 -8.42 2.30 17.76
N GLU A 310 -7.49 2.07 18.67
CA GLU A 310 -7.04 3.08 19.62
C GLU A 310 -6.54 4.35 18.91
N HIS A 311 -5.82 4.20 17.81
CA HIS A 311 -5.36 5.34 17.02
C HIS A 311 -6.48 6.02 16.20
N CYS A 312 -7.58 5.34 15.93
CA CYS A 312 -8.76 5.91 15.25
C CYS A 312 -9.70 6.66 16.19
N GLU A 313 -9.62 6.41 17.51
CA GLU A 313 -10.50 7.04 18.50
C GLU A 313 -10.39 8.58 18.45
N GLY A 314 -11.54 9.25 18.34
CA GLY A 314 -11.62 10.71 18.37
C GLY A 314 -11.12 11.44 17.12
N LEU A 315 -10.90 10.74 16.00
CA LEU A 315 -10.46 11.35 14.74
C LEU A 315 -11.61 11.94 13.89
N LEU A 316 -12.87 11.60 14.18
CA LEU A 316 -14.06 12.06 13.45
C LEU A 316 -14.83 13.11 14.25
#